data_af0ce2a6dfda8cb974b5c8906947647b
#
_entry.id   af0ce2a6dfda8cb974b5c8906947647b
#
_cell.length_a   1.000
_cell.length_b   1.000
_cell.length_c   1.000
_cell.angle_alpha   90.00
_cell.angle_beta   90.00
_cell.angle_gamma   90.00
#
_symmetry.space_group_name_H-M   'P 1'
#
loop_
_entity.id
_entity.type
_entity.pdbx_description
1 polymer ?
#
loop_
_entity_poly.entity_id
_entity_poly.type
_entity_poly.pdbx_seq_one_letter_code
_entity_poly.pdbx_strand_id
1 'polypeptide(L)'
;MSSTSLIDDRDWSSLTLGERIRQIEVEGYLVLPGLLDAQQIADLKTLTATWETQATDYSESQRFRQNIEFDGGLINDLVIANPRTLEFLHALCGRDIILMSAIYARSEPGHPGISLHTDGQPYGSAIFGSAGSAPFMVRVLYYLDDLTPDISPFRVVPRSHLSFHADANPYYRFDSHPEEVMVPAEAGSAVLINHRVFHGNFPNVGSGSREMLALGYRPSW
;
A
#
# COMPACT_ATOMS: atom_id res chain seq x y z
N MET A 1 -21.97 -1.21 18.40
CA MET A 1 -21.60 0.22 18.45
C MET A 1 -20.75 0.47 17.21
N SER A 2 -21.21 1.31 16.28
CA SER A 2 -20.41 1.67 15.09
C SER A 2 -19.22 2.49 15.58
N SER A 3 -18.04 1.91 15.60
CA SER A 3 -16.80 2.66 15.77
C SER A 3 -16.68 3.55 14.54
N THR A 4 -16.78 4.86 14.72
CA THR A 4 -16.46 5.80 13.64
C THR A 4 -14.95 5.73 13.47
N SER A 5 -14.50 5.10 12.42
CA SER A 5 -13.05 5.05 12.10
C SER A 5 -12.50 6.48 12.02
N LEU A 6 -11.34 6.70 12.60
CA LEU A 6 -10.63 7.96 12.45
C LEU A 6 -10.27 8.15 10.98
N ILE A 7 -10.33 9.38 10.49
CA ILE A 7 -9.93 9.74 9.11
C ILE A 7 -8.69 10.60 9.20
N ASP A 8 -7.66 10.25 8.46
CA ASP A 8 -6.45 11.06 8.30
C ASP A 8 -6.47 11.74 6.92
N ASP A 9 -7.08 12.90 6.89
CA ASP A 9 -7.27 13.77 5.72
C ASP A 9 -6.32 14.98 5.72
N ARG A 10 -5.19 14.88 6.44
CA ARG A 10 -4.20 15.96 6.50
C ARG A 10 -3.68 16.33 5.12
N ASP A 11 -3.24 17.58 4.98
CA ASP A 11 -2.52 18.02 3.77
C ASP A 11 -1.12 17.39 3.70
N TRP A 12 -1.03 16.26 3.01
CA TRP A 12 0.22 15.54 2.78
C TRP A 12 1.22 16.30 1.91
N SER A 13 0.77 17.27 1.10
CA SER A 13 1.64 18.04 0.24
C SER A 13 2.52 19.02 1.03
N SER A 14 2.05 19.46 2.18
CA SER A 14 2.74 20.40 3.06
C SER A 14 3.97 19.84 3.77
N LEU A 15 4.11 18.50 3.83
CA LEU A 15 5.18 17.86 4.57
C LEU A 15 6.54 18.02 3.87
N THR A 16 7.54 18.46 4.63
CA THR A 16 8.95 18.43 4.22
C THR A 16 9.47 17.00 4.10
N LEU A 17 10.60 16.80 3.44
CA LEU A 17 11.22 15.47 3.33
C LEU A 17 11.49 14.83 4.70
N GLY A 18 12.01 15.59 5.66
CA GLY A 18 12.26 15.10 7.01
C GLY A 18 10.99 14.68 7.75
N GLU A 19 9.90 15.43 7.59
CA GLU A 19 8.60 15.08 8.17
C GLU A 19 8.01 13.83 7.50
N ARG A 20 8.17 13.65 6.20
CA ARG A 20 7.77 12.44 5.48
C ARG A 20 8.53 11.20 5.95
N ILE A 21 9.86 11.32 6.14
CA ILE A 21 10.68 10.23 6.70
C ILE A 21 10.20 9.90 8.11
N ARG A 22 10.06 10.92 8.97
CA ARG A 22 9.55 10.73 10.33
C ARG A 22 8.16 10.09 10.34
N GLN A 23 7.28 10.48 9.44
CA GLN A 23 5.92 9.95 9.34
C GLN A 23 5.93 8.43 9.07
N ILE A 24 6.71 7.97 8.09
CA ILE A 24 6.77 6.53 7.79
C ILE A 24 7.53 5.73 8.86
N GLU A 25 8.55 6.32 9.48
CA GLU A 25 9.31 5.66 10.55
C GLU A 25 8.49 5.52 11.84
N VAL A 26 7.71 6.54 12.19
CA VAL A 26 6.97 6.58 13.47
C VAL A 26 5.56 6.03 13.32
N GLU A 27 4.82 6.46 12.30
CA GLU A 27 3.42 6.06 12.12
C GLU A 27 3.27 4.82 11.23
N GLY A 28 4.29 4.48 10.43
CA GLY A 28 4.30 3.30 9.57
C GLY A 28 3.71 3.50 8.18
N TYR A 29 3.20 4.68 7.87
CA TYR A 29 2.60 5.01 6.57
C TYR A 29 2.80 6.48 6.20
N LEU A 30 2.64 6.77 4.92
CA LEU A 30 2.79 8.11 4.33
C LEU A 30 1.98 8.17 3.04
N VAL A 31 1.39 9.31 2.72
CA VAL A 31 0.86 9.58 1.38
C VAL A 31 1.80 10.52 0.62
N LEU A 32 2.14 10.16 -0.60
CA LEU A 32 2.80 11.04 -1.59
C LEU A 32 1.75 11.45 -2.62
N PRO A 33 1.23 12.68 -2.57
CA PRO A 33 0.17 13.12 -3.48
C PRO A 33 0.69 13.46 -4.87
N GLY A 34 -0.17 13.23 -5.88
CA GLY A 34 0.03 13.74 -7.25
C GLY A 34 1.30 13.21 -7.92
N LEU A 35 1.63 11.93 -7.75
CA LEU A 35 2.77 11.28 -8.42
C LEU A 35 2.50 11.03 -9.90
N LEU A 36 1.23 10.84 -10.26
CA LEU A 36 0.75 10.65 -11.62
C LEU A 36 -0.23 11.77 -11.97
N ASP A 37 -0.14 12.31 -13.16
CA ASP A 37 -1.12 13.25 -13.69
C ASP A 37 -2.32 12.52 -14.33
N ALA A 38 -3.34 13.28 -14.71
CA ALA A 38 -4.59 12.73 -15.26
C ALA A 38 -4.37 11.93 -16.55
N GLN A 39 -3.42 12.35 -17.42
CA GLN A 39 -3.12 11.64 -18.66
C GLN A 39 -2.41 10.30 -18.36
N GLN A 40 -1.44 10.33 -17.46
CA GLN A 40 -0.71 9.12 -17.02
C GLN A 40 -1.65 8.10 -16.37
N ILE A 41 -2.61 8.56 -15.57
CA ILE A 41 -3.66 7.70 -14.99
C ILE A 41 -4.51 7.08 -16.10
N ALA A 42 -4.96 7.87 -17.08
CA ALA A 42 -5.78 7.38 -18.20
C ALA A 42 -5.04 6.35 -19.05
N ASP A 43 -3.76 6.59 -19.31
CA ASP A 43 -2.90 5.66 -20.07
C ASP A 43 -2.70 4.34 -19.30
N LEU A 44 -2.43 4.42 -17.99
CA LEU A 44 -2.31 3.24 -17.13
C LEU A 44 -3.62 2.45 -17.06
N LYS A 45 -4.77 3.12 -16.92
CA LYS A 45 -6.09 2.46 -16.93
C LYS A 45 -6.40 1.79 -18.27
N THR A 46 -6.01 2.42 -19.37
CA THR A 46 -6.12 1.83 -20.69
C THR A 46 -5.29 0.53 -20.82
N LEU A 47 -4.08 0.55 -20.27
CA LEU A 47 -3.22 -0.62 -20.22
C LEU A 47 -3.81 -1.72 -19.31
N THR A 48 -4.18 -1.38 -18.08
CA THR A 48 -4.70 -2.36 -17.10
C THR A 48 -6.02 -3.00 -17.53
N ALA A 49 -6.83 -2.29 -18.30
CA ALA A 49 -8.08 -2.82 -18.88
C ALA A 49 -7.83 -3.99 -19.85
N THR A 50 -6.64 -4.10 -20.42
CA THR A 50 -6.26 -5.21 -21.32
C THR A 50 -5.77 -6.46 -20.58
N TRP A 51 -5.56 -6.36 -19.27
CA TRP A 51 -4.92 -7.44 -18.52
C TRP A 51 -5.87 -8.54 -18.12
N GLU A 52 -5.43 -9.76 -18.28
CA GLU A 52 -6.05 -10.90 -17.63
C GLU A 52 -5.75 -10.84 -16.13
N THR A 53 -6.79 -10.95 -15.33
CA THR A 53 -6.73 -10.90 -13.87
C THR A 53 -7.36 -12.13 -13.25
N GLN A 54 -6.90 -12.50 -12.07
CA GLN A 54 -7.44 -13.60 -11.29
C GLN A 54 -8.19 -13.06 -10.07
N ALA A 55 -9.23 -13.77 -9.64
CA ALA A 55 -9.87 -13.50 -8.36
C ALA A 55 -8.95 -13.94 -7.21
N THR A 56 -9.09 -13.31 -6.06
CA THR A 56 -8.48 -13.81 -4.84
C THR A 56 -9.30 -14.98 -4.27
N ASP A 57 -8.67 -15.79 -3.43
CA ASP A 57 -9.31 -16.94 -2.77
C ASP A 57 -10.42 -16.55 -1.78
N TYR A 58 -10.42 -15.29 -1.32
CA TYR A 58 -11.39 -14.78 -0.36
C TYR A 58 -12.50 -13.92 -0.98
N SER A 59 -12.36 -13.48 -2.24
CA SER A 59 -13.37 -12.64 -2.91
C SER A 59 -13.22 -12.65 -4.42
N GLU A 60 -14.32 -12.92 -5.12
CA GLU A 60 -14.42 -12.75 -6.58
C GLU A 60 -14.34 -11.27 -7.01
N SER A 61 -14.74 -10.35 -6.12
CA SER A 61 -14.72 -8.91 -6.36
C SER A 61 -13.33 -8.28 -6.12
N GLN A 62 -12.33 -9.06 -5.71
CA GLN A 62 -10.94 -8.64 -5.66
C GLN A 62 -10.18 -9.32 -6.78
N ARG A 63 -9.76 -8.54 -7.76
CA ARG A 63 -9.00 -9.02 -8.91
C ARG A 63 -7.54 -8.64 -8.76
N PHE A 64 -6.63 -9.50 -9.20
CA PHE A 64 -5.20 -9.20 -9.15
C PHE A 64 -4.43 -9.80 -10.33
N ARG A 65 -3.25 -9.22 -10.59
CA ARG A 65 -2.22 -9.74 -11.51
C ARG A 65 -0.85 -9.52 -10.87
N GLN A 66 0.01 -10.51 -10.95
CA GLN A 66 1.39 -10.47 -10.46
C GLN A 66 2.38 -10.18 -11.58
N ASN A 67 3.60 -9.82 -11.18
CA ASN A 67 4.76 -9.69 -12.06
C ASN A 67 4.57 -8.65 -13.18
N ILE A 68 3.90 -7.55 -12.87
CA ILE A 68 3.63 -6.47 -13.82
C ILE A 68 4.90 -5.71 -14.24
N GLU A 69 6.02 -5.89 -13.52
CA GLU A 69 7.34 -5.38 -13.89
C GLU A 69 7.85 -5.89 -15.23
N PHE A 70 7.34 -7.02 -15.70
CA PHE A 70 7.69 -7.59 -16.99
C PHE A 70 6.86 -7.04 -18.15
N ASP A 71 5.83 -6.27 -17.88
CA ASP A 71 5.03 -5.62 -18.94
C ASP A 71 5.77 -4.42 -19.58
N GLY A 72 6.84 -3.93 -18.95
CA GLY A 72 7.68 -2.86 -19.50
C GLY A 72 6.97 -1.52 -19.65
N GLY A 73 7.48 -0.66 -20.57
CA GLY A 73 6.83 0.57 -20.98
C GLY A 73 6.31 1.44 -19.83
N LEU A 74 5.03 1.79 -19.87
CA LEU A 74 4.40 2.69 -18.89
C LEU A 74 4.57 2.24 -17.43
N ILE A 75 4.57 0.93 -17.16
CA ILE A 75 4.76 0.42 -15.79
C ILE A 75 6.16 0.75 -15.28
N ASN A 76 7.17 0.54 -16.12
CA ASN A 76 8.54 0.85 -15.73
C ASN A 76 8.76 2.35 -15.60
N ASP A 77 8.28 3.13 -16.55
CA ASP A 77 8.59 4.56 -16.64
C ASP A 77 7.81 5.40 -15.62
N LEU A 78 6.51 5.12 -15.45
CA LEU A 78 5.62 5.93 -14.63
C LEU A 78 5.51 5.45 -13.19
N VAL A 79 5.69 4.14 -12.96
CA VAL A 79 5.39 3.51 -11.66
C VAL A 79 6.67 3.04 -10.98
N ILE A 80 7.44 2.12 -11.61
CA ILE A 80 8.65 1.56 -11.00
C ILE A 80 9.76 2.61 -10.89
N ALA A 81 10.01 3.34 -11.97
CA ALA A 81 11.06 4.37 -12.05
C ALA A 81 10.53 5.77 -11.78
N ASN A 82 9.38 5.91 -11.13
CA ASN A 82 8.83 7.22 -10.80
C ASN A 82 9.85 8.06 -10.01
N PRO A 83 10.30 9.22 -10.54
CA PRO A 83 11.43 9.93 -9.96
C PRO A 83 11.16 10.47 -8.56
N ARG A 84 9.92 10.91 -8.26
CA ARG A 84 9.57 11.44 -6.93
C ARG A 84 9.49 10.34 -5.89
N THR A 85 9.03 9.15 -6.28
CA THR A 85 9.04 7.96 -5.41
C THR A 85 10.45 7.49 -5.13
N LEU A 86 11.29 7.39 -6.17
CA LEU A 86 12.68 6.97 -6.01
C LEU A 86 13.49 7.97 -5.19
N GLU A 87 13.28 9.28 -5.38
CA GLU A 87 13.91 10.32 -4.55
C GLU A 87 13.60 10.11 -3.06
N PHE A 88 12.33 9.86 -2.73
CA PHE A 88 11.93 9.57 -1.34
C PHE A 88 12.55 8.27 -0.82
N LEU A 89 12.46 7.19 -1.61
CA LEU A 89 13.01 5.89 -1.20
C LEU A 89 14.54 5.96 -1.03
N HIS A 90 15.26 6.69 -1.87
CA HIS A 90 16.70 6.90 -1.71
C HIS A 90 17.03 7.70 -0.45
N ALA A 91 16.21 8.67 -0.07
CA ALA A 91 16.40 9.40 1.19
C ALA A 91 16.12 8.52 2.42
N LEU A 92 15.15 7.61 2.32
CA LEU A 92 14.76 6.72 3.41
C LEU A 92 15.69 5.50 3.55
N CYS A 93 16.04 4.85 2.44
CA CYS A 93 16.68 3.53 2.43
C CYS A 93 18.14 3.55 1.89
N GLY A 94 18.62 4.70 1.39
CA GLY A 94 19.86 4.76 0.62
C GLY A 94 19.63 4.46 -0.87
N ARG A 95 20.70 4.61 -1.68
CA ARG A 95 20.58 4.53 -3.14
C ARG A 95 20.45 3.09 -3.68
N ASP A 96 20.97 2.14 -2.94
CA ASP A 96 20.98 0.74 -3.36
C ASP A 96 19.71 0.05 -2.87
N ILE A 97 18.66 0.12 -3.69
CA ILE A 97 17.36 -0.49 -3.41
C ILE A 97 17.05 -1.57 -4.45
N ILE A 98 16.27 -2.54 -4.03
CA ILE A 98 15.85 -3.68 -4.85
C ILE A 98 14.31 -3.66 -4.93
N LEU A 99 13.78 -3.74 -6.16
CA LEU A 99 12.37 -4.05 -6.39
C LEU A 99 12.14 -5.53 -6.09
N MET A 100 11.24 -5.81 -5.15
CA MET A 100 10.94 -7.17 -4.69
C MET A 100 9.71 -7.76 -5.35
N SER A 101 8.75 -6.91 -5.68
CA SER A 101 7.47 -7.32 -6.27
C SER A 101 6.77 -6.14 -6.92
N ALA A 102 6.01 -6.43 -7.96
CA ALA A 102 5.07 -5.50 -8.54
C ALA A 102 3.77 -6.23 -8.90
N ILE A 103 2.64 -5.74 -8.40
CA ILE A 103 1.33 -6.33 -8.62
C ILE A 103 0.32 -5.26 -8.98
N TYR A 104 -0.71 -5.68 -9.71
CA TYR A 104 -1.93 -4.93 -9.92
C TYR A 104 -3.06 -5.54 -9.11
N ALA A 105 -3.89 -4.69 -8.50
CA ALA A 105 -5.08 -5.12 -7.79
C ALA A 105 -6.26 -4.19 -8.10
N ARG A 106 -7.45 -4.78 -8.27
CA ARG A 106 -8.69 -4.05 -8.49
C ARG A 106 -9.78 -4.57 -7.56
N SER A 107 -10.30 -3.66 -6.74
CA SER A 107 -11.46 -3.93 -5.88
C SER A 107 -12.72 -3.46 -6.59
N GLU A 108 -13.57 -4.38 -6.95
CA GLU A 108 -14.84 -4.11 -7.64
C GLU A 108 -15.96 -3.81 -6.64
N PRO A 109 -17.08 -3.22 -7.07
CA PRO A 109 -18.27 -3.05 -6.23
C PRO A 109 -18.65 -4.36 -5.52
N GLY A 110 -18.95 -4.27 -4.23
CA GLY A 110 -19.27 -5.44 -3.40
C GLY A 110 -18.04 -6.15 -2.81
N HIS A 111 -16.82 -5.67 -3.07
CA HIS A 111 -15.63 -6.21 -2.37
C HIS A 111 -15.77 -6.03 -0.86
N PRO A 112 -15.61 -7.11 -0.05
CA PRO A 112 -15.86 -7.07 1.39
C PRO A 112 -14.79 -6.33 2.21
N GLY A 113 -13.74 -5.85 1.56
CA GLY A 113 -12.55 -5.30 2.19
C GLY A 113 -11.47 -6.35 2.42
N ILE A 114 -10.31 -5.89 2.84
CA ILE A 114 -9.18 -6.72 3.24
C ILE A 114 -8.97 -6.55 4.74
N SER A 115 -8.97 -7.66 5.46
CA SER A 115 -8.70 -7.70 6.90
C SER A 115 -7.34 -7.10 7.22
N LEU A 116 -7.20 -6.56 8.42
CA LEU A 116 -5.92 -6.03 8.91
C LEU A 116 -4.86 -7.14 8.92
N HIS A 117 -3.75 -6.88 8.23
CA HIS A 117 -2.62 -7.81 8.10
C HIS A 117 -1.30 -7.03 7.96
N THR A 118 -0.20 -7.74 7.98
CA THR A 118 1.11 -7.22 7.58
C THR A 118 1.58 -7.94 6.32
N ASP A 119 2.32 -7.24 5.46
CA ASP A 119 2.96 -7.87 4.28
C ASP A 119 4.24 -8.61 4.65
N GLY A 120 4.89 -8.19 5.72
CA GLY A 120 6.05 -8.84 6.28
C GLY A 120 5.61 -9.79 7.39
N GLN A 121 5.85 -11.08 7.21
CA GLN A 121 5.59 -12.02 8.28
C GLN A 121 6.50 -11.71 9.47
N PRO A 122 5.94 -11.50 10.67
CA PRO A 122 6.75 -11.30 11.88
C PRO A 122 7.41 -12.59 12.33
N TYR A 123 7.28 -13.66 11.57
CA TYR A 123 7.84 -14.96 11.89
C TYR A 123 9.35 -14.94 11.70
N GLY A 124 10.02 -14.51 12.73
CA GLY A 124 11.45 -14.67 12.80
C GLY A 124 11.83 -16.14 12.71
N SER A 125 13.01 -16.41 12.21
CA SER A 125 13.60 -17.72 12.41
C SER A 125 13.82 -17.94 13.91
N ALA A 126 13.72 -19.18 14.35
CA ALA A 126 14.05 -19.56 15.74
C ALA A 126 15.50 -19.20 16.12
N ILE A 127 16.37 -19.02 15.12
CA ILE A 127 17.79 -18.71 15.30
C ILE A 127 18.04 -17.20 15.34
N PHE A 128 17.45 -16.44 14.36
CA PHE A 128 17.79 -15.03 14.15
C PHE A 128 16.73 -14.06 14.69
N GLY A 129 15.59 -14.55 15.10
CA GLY A 129 14.45 -13.72 15.50
C GLY A 129 13.80 -13.00 14.32
N SER A 130 12.75 -12.24 14.60
CA SER A 130 11.97 -11.57 13.56
C SER A 130 12.74 -10.48 12.81
N ALA A 131 13.59 -9.73 13.50
CA ALA A 131 14.35 -8.63 12.90
C ALA A 131 15.36 -9.11 11.85
N GLY A 132 16.02 -10.26 12.10
CA GLY A 132 16.96 -10.83 11.14
C GLY A 132 16.30 -11.62 10.00
N SER A 133 15.06 -12.03 10.18
CA SER A 133 14.34 -12.86 9.20
C SER A 133 13.40 -12.08 8.29
N ALA A 134 13.06 -10.84 8.67
CA ALA A 134 12.18 -9.97 7.91
C ALA A 134 12.93 -8.69 7.53
N PRO A 135 13.63 -8.65 6.41
CA PRO A 135 14.31 -7.45 5.96
C PRO A 135 13.32 -6.30 5.82
N PHE A 136 13.76 -5.08 6.15
CA PHE A 136 12.97 -3.88 5.97
C PHE A 136 12.50 -3.77 4.51
N MET A 137 11.22 -3.55 4.32
CA MET A 137 10.61 -3.34 3.01
C MET A 137 9.58 -2.23 3.10
N VAL A 138 9.54 -1.39 2.08
CA VAL A 138 8.49 -0.37 1.89
C VAL A 138 7.60 -0.82 0.74
N ARG A 139 6.29 -0.83 0.99
CA ARG A 139 5.30 -0.96 -0.08
C ARG A 139 4.93 0.42 -0.58
N VAL A 140 4.78 0.55 -1.88
CA VAL A 140 4.32 1.77 -2.56
C VAL A 140 3.06 1.40 -3.33
N LEU A 141 1.94 1.93 -2.90
CA LEU A 141 0.60 1.62 -3.40
C LEU A 141 0.09 2.80 -4.22
N TYR A 142 0.28 2.78 -5.54
CA TYR A 142 -0.25 3.81 -6.45
C TYR A 142 -1.73 3.56 -6.70
N TYR A 143 -2.55 4.56 -6.47
CA TYR A 143 -3.98 4.48 -6.72
C TYR A 143 -4.36 5.21 -7.99
N LEU A 144 -5.08 4.53 -8.87
CA LEU A 144 -5.58 5.08 -10.14
C LEU A 144 -6.98 5.67 -10.00
N ASP A 145 -7.58 5.54 -8.83
CA ASP A 145 -8.89 6.06 -8.45
C ASP A 145 -8.80 6.80 -7.12
N ASP A 146 -9.74 7.72 -6.88
CA ASP A 146 -9.85 8.38 -5.59
C ASP A 146 -10.22 7.37 -4.48
N LEU A 147 -9.52 7.44 -3.38
CA LEU A 147 -9.86 6.68 -2.17
C LEU A 147 -10.92 7.43 -1.37
N THR A 148 -12.16 7.29 -1.77
CA THR A 148 -13.32 7.82 -1.04
C THR A 148 -13.81 6.80 -0.01
N PRO A 149 -14.55 7.21 1.03
CA PRO A 149 -15.02 6.31 2.09
C PRO A 149 -15.84 5.10 1.61
N ASP A 150 -16.40 5.16 0.42
CA ASP A 150 -17.26 4.13 -0.17
C ASP A 150 -16.57 3.24 -1.22
N ILE A 151 -15.36 3.63 -1.68
CA ILE A 151 -14.65 2.90 -2.75
C ILE A 151 -13.37 2.25 -2.18
N SER A 152 -13.54 1.26 -1.32
CA SER A 152 -12.45 0.44 -0.77
C SER A 152 -11.24 1.25 -0.28
N PRO A 153 -11.44 2.29 0.59
CA PRO A 153 -10.34 3.14 1.03
C PRO A 153 -9.32 2.36 1.85
N PHE A 154 -8.10 2.85 1.82
CA PHE A 154 -7.00 2.28 2.60
C PHE A 154 -7.24 2.48 4.10
N ARG A 155 -6.92 1.46 4.91
CA ARG A 155 -6.90 1.55 6.37
C ARG A 155 -5.57 1.06 6.94
N VAL A 156 -5.20 1.64 8.07
CA VAL A 156 -3.94 1.33 8.75
C VAL A 156 -4.12 1.48 10.25
N VAL A 157 -3.38 0.70 11.03
CA VAL A 157 -3.21 0.92 12.47
C VAL A 157 -1.85 1.61 12.67
N PRO A 158 -1.83 2.93 12.93
CA PRO A 158 -0.58 3.66 13.09
C PRO A 158 0.31 3.06 14.17
N ARG A 159 1.63 3.08 13.99
CA ARG A 159 2.65 2.60 14.93
C ARG A 159 2.64 1.11 15.23
N SER A 160 1.75 0.33 14.63
CA SER A 160 1.65 -1.11 14.87
C SER A 160 2.91 -1.89 14.45
N HIS A 161 3.72 -1.37 13.52
CA HIS A 161 5.01 -1.95 13.13
C HIS A 161 6.11 -1.84 14.22
N LEU A 162 5.91 -0.96 15.22
CA LEU A 162 6.82 -0.80 16.35
C LEU A 162 6.57 -1.84 17.44
N SER A 163 5.43 -2.52 17.38
CA SER A 163 5.09 -3.59 18.32
C SER A 163 5.58 -4.93 17.79
N PHE A 164 6.20 -5.71 18.66
CA PHE A 164 6.64 -7.06 18.34
C PHE A 164 5.52 -8.07 18.65
N HIS A 165 5.12 -8.82 17.65
CA HIS A 165 4.13 -9.88 17.79
C HIS A 165 4.79 -11.23 17.46
N ALA A 166 5.19 -11.97 18.49
CA ALA A 166 5.98 -13.20 18.34
C ALA A 166 5.19 -14.35 17.71
N ASP A 167 3.91 -14.47 18.03
CA ASP A 167 3.11 -15.66 17.77
C ASP A 167 2.09 -15.47 16.66
N ALA A 168 2.50 -15.02 15.53
CA ALA A 168 1.62 -14.56 14.50
C ALA A 168 1.04 -13.17 14.81
N ASN A 169 0.71 -12.48 13.78
CA ASN A 169 0.03 -11.23 13.82
C ASN A 169 -1.31 -11.40 14.56
N PRO A 170 -1.49 -10.90 15.81
CA PRO A 170 -2.74 -11.07 16.54
C PRO A 170 -3.91 -10.35 15.85
N TYR A 171 -3.62 -9.45 14.90
CA TYR A 171 -4.58 -8.74 14.09
C TYR A 171 -4.81 -9.37 12.71
N TYR A 172 -4.11 -10.45 12.41
CA TYR A 172 -4.35 -11.19 11.20
C TYR A 172 -5.79 -11.72 11.18
N ARG A 173 -6.58 -11.24 10.22
CA ARG A 173 -8.01 -11.51 10.07
C ARG A 173 -8.94 -10.79 11.06
N PHE A 174 -8.49 -9.76 11.75
CA PHE A 174 -9.42 -8.89 12.43
C PHE A 174 -10.11 -7.96 11.42
N ASP A 175 -11.42 -7.89 11.52
CA ASP A 175 -12.22 -7.04 10.65
C ASP A 175 -12.04 -5.55 10.97
N SER A 176 -11.70 -5.21 12.22
CA SER A 176 -11.49 -3.84 12.66
C SER A 176 -10.55 -3.74 13.87
N HIS A 177 -9.99 -2.57 14.08
CA HIS A 177 -9.18 -2.22 15.25
C HIS A 177 -9.61 -0.85 15.81
N PRO A 178 -9.65 -0.65 17.15
CA PRO A 178 -10.09 0.63 17.74
C PRO A 178 -9.27 1.85 17.31
N GLU A 179 -8.00 1.63 16.94
CA GLU A 179 -7.08 2.69 16.51
C GLU A 179 -6.86 2.71 14.99
N GLU A 180 -7.69 1.98 14.22
CA GLU A 180 -7.56 2.03 12.78
C GLU A 180 -7.94 3.40 12.21
N VAL A 181 -7.20 3.83 11.22
CA VAL A 181 -7.38 5.10 10.54
C VAL A 181 -7.68 4.83 9.07
N MET A 182 -8.72 5.48 8.55
CA MET A 182 -8.98 5.58 7.11
C MET A 182 -8.07 6.66 6.52
N VAL A 183 -7.41 6.34 5.42
CA VAL A 183 -6.52 7.28 4.72
C VAL A 183 -7.08 7.53 3.33
N PRO A 184 -7.85 8.62 3.14
CA PRO A 184 -8.28 9.04 1.80
C PRO A 184 -7.08 9.58 1.01
N ALA A 185 -7.14 9.42 -0.31
CA ALA A 185 -6.15 9.95 -1.22
C ALA A 185 -6.77 10.19 -2.60
N GLU A 186 -6.31 11.21 -3.29
CA GLU A 186 -6.71 11.48 -4.68
C GLU A 186 -6.03 10.50 -5.64
N ALA A 187 -6.70 10.23 -6.76
CA ALA A 187 -6.12 9.46 -7.86
C ALA A 187 -4.75 10.03 -8.29
N GLY A 188 -3.82 9.15 -8.63
CA GLY A 188 -2.44 9.53 -8.94
C GLY A 188 -1.54 9.70 -7.72
N SER A 189 -2.05 9.55 -6.51
CA SER A 189 -1.25 9.50 -5.29
C SER A 189 -0.74 8.07 -5.02
N ALA A 190 0.29 7.96 -4.17
CA ALA A 190 0.67 6.68 -3.61
C ALA A 190 0.64 6.72 -2.08
N VAL A 191 0.12 5.64 -1.48
CA VAL A 191 0.29 5.34 -0.07
C VAL A 191 1.54 4.46 0.09
N LEU A 192 2.49 4.93 0.89
CA LEU A 192 3.68 4.17 1.25
C LEU A 192 3.50 3.59 2.65
N ILE A 193 3.87 2.34 2.82
CA ILE A 193 3.77 1.68 4.13
C ILE A 193 5.05 0.91 4.47
N ASN A 194 5.39 0.92 5.74
CA ASN A 194 6.28 -0.08 6.30
C ASN A 194 5.58 -1.45 6.20
N HIS A 195 6.23 -2.46 5.60
CA HIS A 195 5.62 -3.76 5.37
C HIS A 195 5.12 -4.47 6.64
N ARG A 196 5.53 -4.01 7.81
CA ARG A 196 5.13 -4.55 9.13
C ARG A 196 3.97 -3.80 9.78
N VAL A 197 3.52 -2.66 9.21
CA VAL A 197 2.35 -1.97 9.74
C VAL A 197 1.08 -2.77 9.44
N PHE A 198 0.16 -2.85 10.39
CA PHE A 198 -1.14 -3.46 10.16
C PHE A 198 -1.97 -2.58 9.25
N HIS A 199 -2.35 -3.12 8.13
CA HIS A 199 -3.12 -2.41 7.11
C HIS A 199 -4.10 -3.33 6.41
N GLY A 200 -4.98 -2.73 5.65
CA GLY A 200 -5.98 -3.41 4.84
C GLY A 200 -6.78 -2.40 4.02
N ASN A 201 -7.97 -2.79 3.63
CA ASN A 201 -8.92 -1.92 2.96
C ASN A 201 -10.29 -2.05 3.60
N PHE A 202 -11.02 -0.94 3.65
CA PHE A 202 -12.45 -1.00 3.93
C PHE A 202 -13.20 -1.62 2.74
N PRO A 203 -14.46 -2.06 2.93
CA PRO A 203 -15.28 -2.57 1.84
C PRO A 203 -15.46 -1.55 0.72
N ASN A 204 -15.66 -2.05 -0.52
CA ASN A 204 -16.15 -1.25 -1.63
C ASN A 204 -17.69 -1.34 -1.63
N VAL A 205 -18.33 -0.33 -1.08
CA VAL A 205 -19.80 -0.21 -1.03
C VAL A 205 -20.33 0.76 -2.07
N GLY A 206 -19.44 1.39 -2.84
CA GLY A 206 -19.77 2.28 -3.95
C GLY A 206 -20.07 1.52 -5.24
N SER A 207 -20.26 2.26 -6.33
CA SER A 207 -20.54 1.73 -7.66
C SER A 207 -19.30 1.69 -8.58
N GLY A 208 -18.20 2.32 -8.18
CA GLY A 208 -16.94 2.35 -8.92
C GLY A 208 -15.97 1.26 -8.48
N SER A 209 -14.99 0.96 -9.33
CA SER A 209 -13.86 0.10 -8.98
C SER A 209 -12.70 0.95 -8.46
N ARG A 210 -11.85 0.35 -7.63
CA ARG A 210 -10.61 0.95 -7.17
C ARG A 210 -9.43 0.14 -7.70
N GLU A 211 -8.62 0.74 -8.55
CA GLU A 211 -7.43 0.15 -9.14
C GLU A 211 -6.16 0.62 -8.42
N MET A 212 -5.22 -0.29 -8.24
CA MET A 212 -3.98 -0.05 -7.52
C MET A 212 -2.82 -0.81 -8.16
N LEU A 213 -1.67 -0.15 -8.26
CA LEU A 213 -0.39 -0.76 -8.62
C LEU A 213 0.48 -0.77 -7.36
N ALA A 214 0.81 -1.96 -6.84
CA ALA A 214 1.53 -2.12 -5.59
C ALA A 214 2.92 -2.67 -5.82
N LEU A 215 3.93 -1.92 -5.36
CA LEU A 215 5.34 -2.24 -5.47
C LEU A 215 5.94 -2.53 -4.09
N GLY A 216 6.91 -3.41 -4.04
CA GLY A 216 7.71 -3.66 -2.84
C GLY A 216 9.17 -3.31 -3.09
N TYR A 217 9.74 -2.43 -2.27
CA TYR A 217 11.16 -2.07 -2.31
C TYR A 217 11.84 -2.38 -0.99
N ARG A 218 13.08 -2.79 -1.06
CA ARG A 218 13.95 -2.93 0.12
C ARG A 218 15.34 -2.40 -0.15
N PRO A 219 16.11 -2.02 0.89
CA PRO A 219 17.54 -1.80 0.73
C PRO A 219 18.24 -3.10 0.30
N SER A 220 19.39 -2.97 -0.35
CA SER A 220 20.18 -4.11 -0.84
C SER A 220 21.00 -4.81 0.26
N TRP A 221 21.13 -4.17 1.41
CA TRP A 221 21.89 -4.64 2.59
C TRP A 221 21.02 -5.27 3.66
#